data_803a87650118b82ac66f6327bc3a6544
#
_entry.id   803a87650118b82ac66f6327bc3a6544
#
_cell.length_a   1.000
_cell.length_b   1.000
_cell.length_c   1.000
_cell.angle_alpha   90.00
_cell.angle_beta   90.00
_cell.angle_gamma   90.00
#
_symmetry.space_group_name_H-M   'P 1'
#
loop_
_entity.id
_entity.type
_entity.pdbx_description
1 polymer ?
#
loop_
_entity_poly.entity_id
_entity_poly.type
_entity_poly.pdbx_seq_one_letter_code
_entity_poly.pdbx_strand_id
1 'polypeptide(L)'
;FGGQTSVNLAVDLEKALKGTKTKVLGTSPDDMDVAEDRRRFSKLMDQLGILQPRSGTGYSFEEARIIASEIGYPVLVRPSYVLGGRAMEIVYSEDELKTYVETAVKVSRHHPILIDKYLTEAIEIDIDVLSDGEDVYIGGIMEHVEYAGCHSGDATMVMPPFTLSKKNIDGIVEISEKVALALRIKGLMNLQLAVKDDEIYMIEANPRASRTVPFISKSTGVPLAKIATKIMLGKKLKDFGLSG
;
A
#
# COMPACT_ATOMS: atom_id res chain seq x y z
N PHE A 1 15.91 2.55 -5.93
CA PHE A 1 16.08 2.40 -4.49
C PHE A 1 15.91 3.73 -3.79
N GLY A 2 15.27 3.73 -2.67
CA GLY A 2 14.97 4.86 -1.81
C GLY A 2 13.54 4.72 -1.30
N GLY A 3 13.17 5.51 -0.29
CA GLY A 3 11.81 5.52 0.23
C GLY A 3 10.90 6.43 -0.60
N GLN A 4 9.87 6.96 0.03
CA GLN A 4 8.86 7.82 -0.58
C GLN A 4 9.43 9.03 -1.33
N THR A 5 10.52 9.64 -0.84
CA THR A 5 11.15 10.80 -1.49
C THR A 5 11.59 10.51 -2.93
N SER A 6 12.12 9.31 -3.19
CA SER A 6 12.53 8.92 -4.54
C SER A 6 11.33 8.69 -5.47
N VAL A 7 10.25 8.13 -4.96
CA VAL A 7 9.00 7.93 -5.71
C VAL A 7 8.40 9.27 -6.10
N ASN A 8 8.31 10.20 -5.17
CA ASN A 8 7.75 11.55 -5.42
C ASN A 8 8.51 12.33 -6.50
N LEU A 9 9.80 12.04 -6.69
CA LEU A 9 10.62 12.69 -7.72
C LEU A 9 10.61 11.96 -9.07
N ALA A 10 10.11 10.71 -9.13
CA ALA A 10 10.28 9.84 -10.29
C ALA A 10 9.63 10.41 -11.56
N VAL A 11 8.42 10.93 -11.48
CA VAL A 11 7.67 11.50 -12.61
C VAL A 11 8.35 12.75 -13.16
N ASP A 12 8.79 13.65 -12.29
CA ASP A 12 9.46 14.88 -12.72
C ASP A 12 10.86 14.61 -13.26
N LEU A 13 11.55 13.64 -12.66
CA LEU A 13 12.84 13.18 -13.16
C LEU A 13 12.73 12.56 -14.55
N GLU A 14 11.72 11.73 -14.80
CA GLU A 14 11.47 11.16 -16.12
C GLU A 14 11.22 12.25 -17.18
N LYS A 15 10.43 13.28 -16.85
CA LYS A 15 10.20 14.43 -17.73
C LYS A 15 11.52 15.17 -18.05
N ALA A 16 12.32 15.41 -17.02
CA ALA A 16 13.62 16.11 -17.17
C ALA A 16 14.65 15.31 -17.99
N LEU A 17 14.54 13.98 -17.98
CA LEU A 17 15.46 13.09 -18.72
C LEU A 17 15.05 12.88 -20.19
N LYS A 18 13.88 13.39 -20.63
CA LYS A 18 13.45 13.27 -22.03
C LYS A 18 14.50 13.84 -22.99
N GLY A 19 14.84 13.05 -24.01
CA GLY A 19 15.86 13.44 -25.01
C GLY A 19 17.32 13.18 -24.56
N THR A 20 17.55 12.70 -23.36
CA THR A 20 18.88 12.26 -22.90
C THR A 20 19.05 10.74 -23.06
N LYS A 21 20.30 10.25 -22.86
CA LYS A 21 20.57 8.81 -22.80
C LYS A 21 20.32 8.20 -21.42
N THR A 22 20.05 9.03 -20.41
CA THR A 22 19.79 8.62 -19.04
C THR A 22 18.31 8.23 -18.88
N LYS A 23 18.03 7.18 -18.11
CA LYS A 23 16.68 6.71 -17.83
C LYS A 23 16.51 6.28 -16.38
N VAL A 24 15.31 6.34 -15.88
CA VAL A 24 14.92 5.73 -14.61
C VAL A 24 14.94 4.21 -14.78
N LEU A 25 15.56 3.50 -13.84
CA LEU A 25 15.62 2.04 -13.83
C LEU A 25 14.58 1.49 -12.86
N GLY A 26 14.12 0.26 -13.13
CA GLY A 26 13.13 -0.43 -12.31
C GLY A 26 11.72 -0.21 -12.79
N THR A 27 10.76 -0.16 -11.86
CA THR A 27 9.35 0.13 -12.14
C THR A 27 9.23 1.52 -12.79
N SER A 28 8.36 1.65 -13.81
CA SER A 28 8.20 2.93 -14.51
C SER A 28 7.58 3.99 -13.61
N PRO A 29 7.92 5.27 -13.78
CA PRO A 29 7.28 6.36 -13.03
C PRO A 29 5.76 6.41 -13.17
N ASP A 30 5.20 6.04 -14.35
CA ASP A 30 3.76 5.97 -14.54
C ASP A 30 3.11 4.84 -13.72
N ASP A 31 3.75 3.67 -13.64
CA ASP A 31 3.29 2.56 -12.80
C ASP A 31 3.40 2.89 -11.30
N MET A 32 4.44 3.64 -10.91
CA MET A 32 4.54 4.18 -9.56
C MET A 32 3.39 5.14 -9.26
N ASP A 33 3.05 6.03 -10.19
CA ASP A 33 1.94 6.97 -10.05
C ASP A 33 0.57 6.25 -9.99
N VAL A 34 0.40 5.15 -10.74
CA VAL A 34 -0.81 4.30 -10.62
C VAL A 34 -0.99 3.77 -9.19
N ALA A 35 0.08 3.37 -8.54
CA ALA A 35 0.03 2.87 -7.17
C ALA A 35 -0.20 3.98 -6.12
N GLU A 36 0.31 5.18 -6.37
CA GLU A 36 0.23 6.31 -5.43
C GLU A 36 -1.06 7.14 -5.60
N ASP A 37 -1.59 7.25 -6.83
CA ASP A 37 -2.85 7.95 -7.08
C ASP A 37 -4.03 7.08 -6.68
N ARG A 38 -4.74 7.50 -5.64
CA ARG A 38 -5.87 6.75 -5.06
C ARG A 38 -6.93 6.36 -6.10
N ARG A 39 -7.24 7.23 -7.07
CA ARG A 39 -8.28 6.96 -8.08
C ARG A 39 -7.79 5.95 -9.10
N ARG A 40 -6.53 6.11 -9.57
CA ARG A 40 -5.92 5.16 -10.50
C ARG A 40 -5.78 3.78 -9.85
N PHE A 41 -5.33 3.75 -8.59
CA PHE A 41 -5.16 2.52 -7.84
C PHE A 41 -6.50 1.81 -7.58
N SER A 42 -7.52 2.53 -7.11
CA SER A 42 -8.85 1.94 -6.87
C SER A 42 -9.44 1.35 -8.15
N LYS A 43 -9.33 2.07 -9.28
CA LYS A 43 -9.76 1.56 -10.58
C LYS A 43 -9.03 0.28 -10.99
N LEU A 44 -7.73 0.20 -10.71
CA LEU A 44 -6.94 -1.01 -10.97
C LEU A 44 -7.41 -2.17 -10.09
N MET A 45 -7.64 -1.95 -8.80
CA MET A 45 -8.16 -2.99 -7.90
C MET A 45 -9.54 -3.50 -8.34
N ASP A 46 -10.45 -2.60 -8.74
CA ASP A 46 -11.75 -2.97 -9.29
C ASP A 46 -11.61 -3.86 -10.53
N GLN A 47 -10.69 -3.51 -11.46
CA GLN A 47 -10.43 -4.31 -12.66
C GLN A 47 -9.87 -5.69 -12.35
N LEU A 48 -9.10 -5.83 -11.27
CA LEU A 48 -8.52 -7.08 -10.80
C LEU A 48 -9.47 -7.90 -9.93
N GLY A 49 -10.64 -7.33 -9.55
CA GLY A 49 -11.58 -7.95 -8.64
C GLY A 49 -11.05 -8.05 -7.20
N ILE A 50 -10.17 -7.14 -6.79
CA ILE A 50 -9.55 -7.12 -5.47
C ILE A 50 -10.32 -6.15 -4.57
N LEU A 51 -10.72 -6.62 -3.39
CA LEU A 51 -11.47 -5.81 -2.43
C LEU A 51 -10.60 -4.69 -1.86
N GLN A 52 -11.22 -3.53 -1.68
CA GLN A 52 -10.68 -2.39 -0.91
C GLN A 52 -11.70 -1.94 0.14
N PRO A 53 -11.27 -1.36 1.26
CA PRO A 53 -12.20 -0.68 2.16
C PRO A 53 -12.97 0.39 1.39
N ARG A 54 -14.29 0.47 1.60
CA ARG A 54 -15.10 1.54 0.99
C ARG A 54 -14.54 2.88 1.39
N SER A 55 -14.53 3.82 0.46
CA SER A 55 -13.90 5.10 0.68
C SER A 55 -14.59 6.24 -0.07
N GLY A 56 -14.39 7.46 0.42
CA GLY A 56 -14.88 8.66 -0.24
C GLY A 56 -14.05 9.88 0.12
N THR A 57 -14.34 10.98 -0.57
CA THR A 57 -13.63 12.26 -0.41
C THR A 57 -14.64 13.38 -0.31
N GLY A 58 -14.65 14.10 0.81
CA GLY A 58 -15.53 15.24 1.05
C GLY A 58 -14.74 16.54 1.24
N TYR A 59 -15.34 17.66 0.80
CA TYR A 59 -14.76 19.00 0.92
C TYR A 59 -15.47 19.85 1.99
N SER A 60 -16.54 19.31 2.58
CA SER A 60 -17.33 19.93 3.65
C SER A 60 -17.78 18.89 4.66
N PHE A 61 -18.26 19.35 5.82
CA PHE A 61 -18.86 18.45 6.80
C PHE A 61 -20.06 17.71 6.21
N GLU A 62 -20.95 18.39 5.47
CA GLU A 62 -22.13 17.76 4.89
C GLU A 62 -21.77 16.66 3.89
N GLU A 63 -20.78 16.88 3.02
CA GLU A 63 -20.28 15.84 2.12
C GLU A 63 -19.66 14.68 2.90
N ALA A 64 -18.83 14.98 3.90
CA ALA A 64 -18.21 13.98 4.75
C ALA A 64 -19.25 13.13 5.50
N ARG A 65 -20.31 13.75 6.01
CA ARG A 65 -21.42 13.11 6.70
C ARG A 65 -22.18 12.14 5.80
N ILE A 66 -22.50 12.57 4.58
CA ILE A 66 -23.19 11.71 3.60
C ILE A 66 -22.32 10.48 3.29
N ILE A 67 -21.06 10.69 2.97
CA ILE A 67 -20.10 9.62 2.66
C ILE A 67 -19.96 8.65 3.85
N ALA A 68 -19.76 9.17 5.07
CA ALA A 68 -19.61 8.33 6.26
C ALA A 68 -20.90 7.53 6.55
N SER A 69 -22.09 8.10 6.29
CA SER A 69 -23.36 7.40 6.42
C SER A 69 -23.51 6.26 5.41
N GLU A 70 -23.10 6.47 4.16
CA GLU A 70 -23.13 5.45 3.10
C GLU A 70 -22.12 4.33 3.34
N ILE A 71 -20.92 4.65 3.85
CA ILE A 71 -19.87 3.70 4.19
C ILE A 71 -20.25 2.92 5.45
N GLY A 72 -20.91 3.58 6.40
CA GLY A 72 -21.25 3.07 7.73
C GLY A 72 -20.08 3.17 8.72
N TYR A 73 -20.39 3.70 9.93
CA TYR A 73 -19.41 3.82 11.03
C TYR A 73 -18.94 2.44 11.53
N PRO A 74 -17.74 2.33 12.13
CA PRO A 74 -16.74 3.37 12.22
C PRO A 74 -16.05 3.66 10.89
N VAL A 75 -15.56 4.90 10.76
CA VAL A 75 -14.77 5.36 9.60
C VAL A 75 -13.44 5.94 10.05
N LEU A 76 -12.42 5.79 9.23
CA LEU A 76 -11.13 6.45 9.38
C LEU A 76 -11.14 7.75 8.58
N VAL A 77 -10.88 8.86 9.23
CA VAL A 77 -10.86 10.19 8.61
C VAL A 77 -9.46 10.78 8.66
N ARG A 78 -9.06 11.43 7.57
CA ARG A 78 -7.75 12.10 7.46
C ARG A 78 -7.79 13.24 6.45
N PRO A 79 -7.01 14.31 6.63
CA PRO A 79 -6.81 15.32 5.60
C PRO A 79 -5.98 14.74 4.45
N SER A 80 -6.29 15.12 3.20
CA SER A 80 -5.60 14.58 2.02
C SER A 80 -4.12 14.98 1.89
N TYR A 81 -3.67 15.98 2.63
CA TYR A 81 -2.31 16.56 2.51
C TYR A 81 -1.35 16.17 3.63
N VAL A 82 -1.79 15.35 4.58
CA VAL A 82 -0.95 14.96 5.72
C VAL A 82 -0.23 13.65 5.43
N LEU A 83 1.10 13.69 5.52
CA LEU A 83 1.95 12.52 5.40
C LEU A 83 2.17 11.86 6.78
N GLY A 84 2.23 10.54 6.83
CA GLY A 84 2.68 9.78 7.99
C GLY A 84 1.67 9.69 9.14
N GLY A 85 0.37 9.55 8.84
CA GLY A 85 -0.65 9.24 9.86
C GLY A 85 -0.98 10.38 10.83
N ARG A 86 -0.39 11.56 10.67
CA ARG A 86 -0.74 12.73 11.49
C ARG A 86 -2.15 13.20 11.18
N ALA A 87 -2.90 13.54 12.23
CA ALA A 87 -4.30 13.96 12.17
C ALA A 87 -5.24 12.91 11.54
N MET A 88 -4.90 11.63 11.60
CA MET A 88 -5.78 10.53 11.25
C MET A 88 -6.55 10.11 12.51
N GLU A 89 -7.86 9.94 12.40
CA GLU A 89 -8.73 9.62 13.54
C GLU A 89 -9.79 8.59 13.15
N ILE A 90 -10.06 7.66 14.04
CA ILE A 90 -11.18 6.71 13.90
C ILE A 90 -12.40 7.34 14.54
N VAL A 91 -13.47 7.45 13.76
CA VAL A 91 -14.70 8.13 14.13
C VAL A 91 -15.84 7.12 14.18
N TYR A 92 -16.55 7.08 15.30
CA TYR A 92 -17.61 6.10 15.56
C TYR A 92 -19.01 6.66 15.39
N SER A 93 -19.15 8.00 15.27
CA SER A 93 -20.45 8.66 15.17
C SER A 93 -20.38 9.94 14.35
N GLU A 94 -21.56 10.46 13.98
CA GLU A 94 -21.69 11.73 13.27
C GLU A 94 -21.16 12.91 14.13
N ASP A 95 -21.41 12.88 15.44
CA ASP A 95 -20.94 13.94 16.35
C ASP A 95 -19.41 13.99 16.44
N GLU A 96 -18.76 12.83 16.49
CA GLU A 96 -17.29 12.74 16.45
C GLU A 96 -16.76 13.23 15.09
N LEU A 97 -17.40 12.84 13.98
CA LEU A 97 -17.05 13.34 12.65
C LEU A 97 -17.14 14.86 12.57
N LYS A 98 -18.19 15.46 13.14
CA LYS A 98 -18.37 16.90 13.19
C LYS A 98 -17.22 17.58 13.95
N THR A 99 -16.92 17.06 15.13
CA THR A 99 -15.82 17.57 15.97
C THR A 99 -14.47 17.51 15.24
N TYR A 100 -14.21 16.39 14.56
CA TYR A 100 -13.00 16.21 13.75
C TYR A 100 -12.92 17.23 12.61
N VAL A 101 -13.97 17.35 11.81
CA VAL A 101 -14.00 18.27 10.66
C VAL A 101 -13.83 19.73 11.10
N GLU A 102 -14.50 20.15 12.18
CA GLU A 102 -14.37 21.50 12.72
C GLU A 102 -12.94 21.81 13.19
N THR A 103 -12.22 20.79 13.66
CA THR A 103 -10.83 20.92 14.11
C THR A 103 -9.85 20.86 12.94
N ALA A 104 -10.02 19.90 12.03
CA ALA A 104 -9.16 19.70 10.88
C ALA A 104 -9.29 20.81 9.83
N VAL A 105 -10.51 21.30 9.58
CA VAL A 105 -10.79 22.39 8.61
C VAL A 105 -10.25 23.73 9.07
N LYS A 106 -10.11 23.96 10.37
CA LYS A 106 -9.38 25.15 10.87
C LYS A 106 -7.93 25.19 10.41
N VAL A 107 -7.34 24.03 10.17
CA VAL A 107 -5.93 23.90 9.73
C VAL A 107 -5.80 24.02 8.20
N SER A 108 -6.86 23.71 7.42
CA SER A 108 -6.80 23.79 5.96
C SER A 108 -8.18 23.85 5.29
N ARG A 109 -8.59 25.05 4.92
CA ARG A 109 -9.88 25.33 4.27
C ARG A 109 -10.03 24.83 2.81
N HIS A 110 -8.98 24.30 2.21
CA HIS A 110 -8.94 24.00 0.77
C HIS A 110 -8.58 22.54 0.44
N HIS A 111 -8.40 21.69 1.46
CA HIS A 111 -8.03 20.30 1.20
C HIS A 111 -9.16 19.33 1.55
N PRO A 112 -9.39 18.33 0.70
CA PRO A 112 -10.43 17.35 0.95
C PRO A 112 -10.11 16.48 2.17
N ILE A 113 -11.17 16.00 2.81
CA ILE A 113 -11.15 15.01 3.88
C ILE A 113 -11.34 13.65 3.22
N LEU A 114 -10.44 12.74 3.47
CA LEU A 114 -10.55 11.35 3.06
C LEU A 114 -11.26 10.57 4.16
N ILE A 115 -12.22 9.74 3.75
CA ILE A 115 -13.05 8.94 4.63
C ILE A 115 -12.97 7.52 4.13
N ASP A 116 -12.47 6.63 4.96
CA ASP A 116 -12.30 5.22 4.64
C ASP A 116 -13.09 4.36 5.64
N LYS A 117 -13.68 3.26 5.20
CA LYS A 117 -14.24 2.27 6.13
C LYS A 117 -13.14 1.76 7.06
N TYR A 118 -13.34 1.91 8.36
CA TYR A 118 -12.44 1.30 9.34
C TYR A 118 -12.81 -0.17 9.53
N LEU A 119 -11.84 -1.04 9.31
CA LEU A 119 -11.99 -2.48 9.47
C LEU A 119 -11.65 -2.86 10.92
N THR A 120 -12.62 -2.79 11.80
CA THR A 120 -12.45 -3.10 13.23
C THR A 120 -11.95 -4.53 13.43
N GLU A 121 -10.90 -4.71 14.25
CA GLU A 121 -10.31 -6.01 14.56
C GLU A 121 -9.79 -6.80 13.34
N ALA A 122 -9.51 -6.11 12.24
CA ALA A 122 -8.86 -6.74 11.10
C ALA A 122 -7.39 -7.02 11.40
N ILE A 123 -6.89 -8.15 10.90
CA ILE A 123 -5.47 -8.50 10.96
C ILE A 123 -4.75 -7.80 9.82
N GLU A 124 -3.78 -6.95 10.13
CA GLU A 124 -2.98 -6.26 9.11
C GLU A 124 -1.78 -7.10 8.71
N ILE A 125 -1.46 -7.05 7.42
CA ILE A 125 -0.43 -7.86 6.79
C ILE A 125 0.48 -6.95 5.96
N ASP A 126 1.77 -7.05 6.18
CA ASP A 126 2.81 -6.48 5.31
C ASP A 126 3.45 -7.57 4.47
N ILE A 127 3.65 -7.30 3.18
CA ILE A 127 4.26 -8.25 2.25
C ILE A 127 5.32 -7.55 1.43
N ASP A 128 6.52 -8.11 1.39
CA ASP A 128 7.54 -7.66 0.45
C ASP A 128 7.67 -8.64 -0.72
N VAL A 129 7.65 -8.08 -1.91
CA VAL A 129 7.62 -8.79 -3.18
C VAL A 129 8.80 -8.37 -4.04
N LEU A 130 9.40 -9.33 -4.74
CA LEU A 130 10.28 -9.09 -5.88
C LEU A 130 9.54 -9.44 -7.17
N SER A 131 9.68 -8.60 -8.20
CA SER A 131 9.23 -8.95 -9.55
C SER A 131 10.23 -8.48 -10.60
N ASP A 132 10.31 -9.22 -11.69
CA ASP A 132 11.10 -8.86 -12.86
C ASP A 132 10.23 -8.39 -14.05
N GLY A 133 8.92 -8.22 -13.79
CA GLY A 133 7.90 -7.83 -14.74
C GLY A 133 7.23 -9.02 -15.47
N GLU A 134 7.70 -10.24 -15.25
CA GLU A 134 7.15 -11.48 -15.80
C GLU A 134 6.83 -12.47 -14.68
N ASP A 135 7.78 -12.65 -13.77
CA ASP A 135 7.67 -13.54 -12.60
C ASP A 135 7.63 -12.71 -11.31
N VAL A 136 7.05 -13.32 -10.27
CA VAL A 136 6.90 -12.73 -8.94
C VAL A 136 7.45 -13.70 -7.89
N TYR A 137 8.17 -13.17 -6.91
CA TYR A 137 8.64 -13.91 -5.75
C TYR A 137 8.16 -13.23 -4.47
N ILE A 138 7.45 -13.94 -3.63
CA ILE A 138 7.03 -13.46 -2.32
C ILE A 138 8.21 -13.57 -1.36
N GLY A 139 8.80 -12.44 -1.01
CA GLY A 139 9.96 -12.38 -0.12
C GLY A 139 9.61 -12.77 1.31
N GLY A 140 8.43 -12.35 1.77
CA GLY A 140 7.90 -12.70 3.08
C GLY A 140 6.54 -12.06 3.34
N ILE A 141 5.73 -12.78 4.11
CA ILE A 141 4.43 -12.33 4.61
C ILE A 141 4.58 -12.13 6.12
N MET A 142 4.30 -10.93 6.59
CA MET A 142 4.39 -10.55 7.99
C MET A 142 3.00 -10.22 8.51
N GLU A 143 2.61 -10.86 9.60
CA GLU A 143 1.37 -10.58 10.31
C GLU A 143 1.64 -9.61 11.45
N HIS A 144 0.80 -8.57 11.58
CA HIS A 144 0.85 -7.65 12.71
C HIS A 144 0.21 -8.27 13.95
N VAL A 145 0.84 -8.06 15.10
CA VAL A 145 0.27 -8.46 16.39
C VAL A 145 -0.86 -7.53 16.79
N GLU A 146 -0.71 -6.24 16.49
CA GLU A 146 -1.73 -5.23 16.70
C GLU A 146 -2.76 -5.28 15.57
N TYR A 147 -4.03 -5.00 15.87
CA TYR A 147 -5.08 -4.87 14.86
C TYR A 147 -4.84 -3.69 13.92
N ALA A 148 -5.44 -3.77 12.74
CA ALA A 148 -5.38 -2.74 11.71
C ALA A 148 -5.72 -1.34 12.28
N GLY A 149 -4.94 -0.34 11.85
CA GLY A 149 -5.02 1.05 12.32
C GLY A 149 -3.84 1.47 13.21
N CYS A 150 -2.99 0.53 13.63
CA CYS A 150 -1.66 0.86 14.14
C CYS A 150 -0.75 1.17 12.95
N HIS A 151 0.00 2.29 13.02
CA HIS A 151 0.95 2.61 11.95
C HIS A 151 2.00 1.49 11.82
N SER A 152 2.21 0.98 10.61
CA SER A 152 3.13 -0.17 10.35
C SER A 152 4.55 0.03 10.89
N GLY A 153 4.97 1.30 11.14
CA GLY A 153 6.25 1.62 11.78
C GLY A 153 6.31 1.37 13.28
N ASP A 154 5.14 1.27 13.91
CA ASP A 154 4.99 1.12 15.35
C ASP A 154 4.42 -0.29 15.70
N ALA A 155 3.94 -1.03 14.69
CA ALA A 155 3.40 -2.36 14.86
C ALA A 155 4.49 -3.42 15.05
N THR A 156 4.16 -4.43 15.86
CA THR A 156 4.98 -5.65 16.02
C THR A 156 4.63 -6.63 14.91
N MET A 157 5.61 -7.02 14.11
CA MET A 157 5.40 -7.94 12.99
C MET A 157 6.03 -9.31 13.25
N VAL A 158 5.30 -10.36 12.90
CA VAL A 158 5.74 -11.76 13.04
C VAL A 158 5.78 -12.43 11.67
N MET A 159 6.85 -13.15 11.39
CA MET A 159 7.03 -13.97 10.19
C MET A 159 7.56 -15.36 10.57
N PRO A 160 6.96 -16.47 10.08
CA PRO A 160 5.77 -16.51 9.22
C PRO A 160 4.48 -16.09 9.96
N PRO A 161 3.38 -15.81 9.23
CA PRO A 161 2.07 -15.56 9.85
C PRO A 161 1.65 -16.68 10.80
N PHE A 162 0.98 -16.34 11.89
CA PHE A 162 0.69 -17.31 12.96
C PHE A 162 -0.81 -17.51 13.22
N THR A 163 -1.69 -16.57 12.83
CA THR A 163 -3.15 -16.71 12.98
C THR A 163 -3.87 -16.94 11.65
N LEU A 164 -3.23 -16.61 10.52
CA LEU A 164 -3.84 -16.73 9.21
C LEU A 164 -4.06 -18.19 8.79
N SER A 165 -5.24 -18.46 8.26
CA SER A 165 -5.53 -19.75 7.62
C SER A 165 -4.70 -19.94 6.34
N LYS A 166 -4.52 -21.22 5.93
CA LYS A 166 -3.89 -21.51 4.64
C LYS A 166 -4.63 -20.84 3.48
N LYS A 167 -5.97 -20.79 3.53
CA LYS A 167 -6.81 -20.10 2.52
C LYS A 167 -6.46 -18.62 2.42
N ASN A 168 -6.29 -17.94 3.57
CA ASN A 168 -5.91 -16.52 3.58
C ASN A 168 -4.51 -16.35 3.01
N ILE A 169 -3.54 -17.18 3.39
CA ILE A 169 -2.16 -17.11 2.87
C ILE A 169 -2.14 -17.31 1.35
N ASP A 170 -2.83 -18.32 0.84
CA ASP A 170 -2.90 -18.60 -0.59
C ASP A 170 -3.56 -17.41 -1.36
N GLY A 171 -4.63 -16.83 -0.81
CA GLY A 171 -5.29 -15.65 -1.39
C GLY A 171 -4.41 -14.39 -1.35
N ILE A 172 -3.64 -14.20 -0.27
CA ILE A 172 -2.68 -13.10 -0.15
C ILE A 172 -1.58 -13.22 -1.22
N VAL A 173 -1.05 -14.41 -1.45
CA VAL A 173 -0.06 -14.68 -2.51
C VAL A 173 -0.66 -14.35 -3.87
N GLU A 174 -1.84 -14.88 -4.20
CA GLU A 174 -2.52 -14.63 -5.47
C GLU A 174 -2.76 -13.14 -5.74
N ILE A 175 -3.25 -12.41 -4.74
CA ILE A 175 -3.47 -10.96 -4.83
C ILE A 175 -2.14 -10.23 -5.07
N SER A 176 -1.09 -10.60 -4.34
CA SER A 176 0.22 -9.97 -4.45
C SER A 176 0.84 -10.15 -5.83
N GLU A 177 0.72 -11.35 -6.41
CA GLU A 177 1.18 -11.65 -7.77
C GLU A 177 0.40 -10.84 -8.81
N LYS A 178 -0.94 -10.84 -8.73
CA LYS A 178 -1.80 -10.07 -9.65
C LYS A 178 -1.45 -8.58 -9.63
N VAL A 179 -1.28 -8.00 -8.46
CA VAL A 179 -0.96 -6.57 -8.32
C VAL A 179 0.45 -6.26 -8.84
N ALA A 180 1.43 -7.10 -8.51
CA ALA A 180 2.81 -6.92 -8.98
C ALA A 180 2.91 -6.94 -10.50
N LEU A 181 2.22 -7.87 -11.16
CA LEU A 181 2.19 -7.97 -12.61
C LEU A 181 1.40 -6.84 -13.26
N ALA A 182 0.24 -6.47 -12.70
CA ALA A 182 -0.59 -5.38 -13.22
C ALA A 182 0.13 -4.01 -13.13
N LEU A 183 0.89 -3.76 -12.07
CA LEU A 183 1.75 -2.60 -11.90
C LEU A 183 3.11 -2.74 -12.60
N ARG A 184 3.33 -3.80 -13.37
CA ARG A 184 4.58 -4.06 -14.11
C ARG A 184 5.84 -3.84 -13.26
N ILE A 185 5.78 -4.32 -12.01
CA ILE A 185 6.86 -4.10 -11.03
C ILE A 185 8.17 -4.69 -11.54
N LYS A 186 9.24 -3.89 -11.46
CA LYS A 186 10.61 -4.33 -11.69
C LYS A 186 11.49 -3.95 -10.52
N GLY A 187 11.71 -4.90 -9.64
CA GLY A 187 12.42 -4.71 -8.37
C GLY A 187 11.53 -5.05 -7.18
N LEU A 188 11.53 -4.19 -6.18
CA LEU A 188 10.78 -4.38 -4.93
C LEU A 188 9.42 -3.67 -4.96
N MET A 189 8.46 -4.30 -4.32
CA MET A 189 7.18 -3.71 -3.94
C MET A 189 6.81 -4.18 -2.54
N ASN A 190 6.26 -3.29 -1.73
CA ASN A 190 5.60 -3.63 -0.48
C ASN A 190 4.09 -3.48 -0.65
N LEU A 191 3.34 -4.43 -0.13
CA LEU A 191 1.88 -4.39 -0.07
C LEU A 191 1.43 -4.39 1.37
N GLN A 192 0.40 -3.62 1.67
CA GLN A 192 -0.34 -3.69 2.92
C GLN A 192 -1.74 -4.20 2.64
N LEU A 193 -2.11 -5.25 3.33
CA LEU A 193 -3.41 -5.91 3.27
C LEU A 193 -4.05 -5.97 4.66
N ALA A 194 -5.36 -6.13 4.71
CA ALA A 194 -6.07 -6.46 5.93
C ALA A 194 -6.95 -7.68 5.71
N VAL A 195 -6.98 -8.59 6.68
CA VAL A 195 -7.87 -9.76 6.67
C VAL A 195 -8.94 -9.58 7.73
N LYS A 196 -10.19 -9.64 7.31
CA LYS A 196 -11.36 -9.58 8.19
C LYS A 196 -12.44 -10.52 7.69
N ASP A 197 -12.98 -11.35 8.58
CA ASP A 197 -14.07 -12.30 8.26
C ASP A 197 -13.74 -13.18 7.04
N ASP A 198 -12.49 -13.66 6.93
CA ASP A 198 -11.94 -14.42 5.80
C ASP A 198 -11.88 -13.66 4.46
N GLU A 199 -12.21 -12.38 4.43
CA GLU A 199 -12.01 -11.51 3.27
C GLU A 199 -10.69 -10.75 3.35
N ILE A 200 -10.03 -10.59 2.19
CA ILE A 200 -8.74 -9.91 2.07
C ILE A 200 -8.95 -8.57 1.39
N TYR A 201 -8.56 -7.51 2.06
CA TYR A 201 -8.68 -6.14 1.58
C TYR A 201 -7.31 -5.56 1.26
N MET A 202 -7.16 -4.99 0.07
CA MET A 202 -5.98 -4.20 -0.29
C MET A 202 -6.06 -2.82 0.36
N ILE A 203 -5.04 -2.46 1.14
CA ILE A 203 -4.92 -1.14 1.77
C ILE A 203 -4.06 -0.23 0.91
N GLU A 204 -2.82 -0.65 0.60
CA GLU A 204 -1.92 0.13 -0.26
C GLU A 204 -0.86 -0.74 -0.93
N ALA A 205 -0.33 -0.26 -2.04
CA ALA A 205 0.84 -0.82 -2.71
C ALA A 205 1.93 0.25 -2.82
N ASN A 206 3.12 -0.10 -2.39
CA ASN A 206 4.29 0.76 -2.40
C ASN A 206 5.33 0.20 -3.39
N PRO A 207 5.45 0.69 -4.63
CA PRO A 207 6.36 0.18 -5.66
C PRO A 207 7.81 0.63 -5.40
N ARG A 208 8.32 0.34 -4.23
CA ARG A 208 9.63 0.74 -3.70
C ARG A 208 10.10 -0.21 -2.62
N ALA A 209 11.37 -0.05 -2.19
CA ALA A 209 11.88 -0.74 -1.01
C ALA A 209 11.13 -0.31 0.26
N SER A 210 10.86 -1.28 1.13
CA SER A 210 10.25 -1.09 2.44
C SER A 210 11.28 -1.14 3.57
N ARG A 211 10.85 -0.80 4.78
CA ARG A 211 11.64 -0.95 6.00
C ARG A 211 11.85 -2.40 6.40
N THR A 212 10.95 -3.28 5.97
CA THR A 212 10.93 -4.70 6.31
C THR A 212 11.88 -5.53 5.44
N VAL A 213 12.30 -5.04 4.27
CA VAL A 213 13.25 -5.73 3.37
C VAL A 213 14.52 -6.23 4.07
N PRO A 214 15.21 -5.46 4.93
CA PRO A 214 16.40 -5.97 5.65
C PRO A 214 16.06 -7.09 6.64
N PHE A 215 14.91 -7.01 7.32
CA PHE A 215 14.44 -8.04 8.23
C PHE A 215 14.15 -9.34 7.49
N ILE A 216 13.33 -9.28 6.43
CA ILE A 216 12.99 -10.45 5.59
C ILE A 216 14.25 -11.06 5.01
N SER A 217 15.15 -10.24 4.43
CA SER A 217 16.38 -10.73 3.84
C SER A 217 17.27 -11.51 4.82
N LYS A 218 17.32 -11.08 6.08
CA LYS A 218 18.07 -11.78 7.13
C LYS A 218 17.35 -13.04 7.59
N SER A 219 16.04 -13.00 7.74
CA SER A 219 15.23 -14.12 8.23
C SER A 219 15.16 -15.26 7.23
N THR A 220 15.07 -14.95 5.92
CA THR A 220 14.98 -15.94 4.84
C THR A 220 16.33 -16.34 4.24
N GLY A 221 17.37 -15.54 4.45
CA GLY A 221 18.67 -15.70 3.78
C GLY A 221 18.68 -15.22 2.32
N VAL A 222 17.57 -14.68 1.80
CA VAL A 222 17.45 -14.16 0.43
C VAL A 222 17.79 -12.66 0.41
N PRO A 223 18.86 -12.21 -0.25
CA PRO A 223 19.29 -10.82 -0.24
C PRO A 223 18.44 -9.96 -1.20
N LEU A 224 17.19 -9.68 -0.82
CA LEU A 224 16.14 -9.07 -1.66
C LEU A 224 16.61 -7.78 -2.36
N ALA A 225 17.20 -6.84 -1.63
CA ALA A 225 17.67 -5.57 -2.21
C ALA A 225 18.77 -5.77 -3.29
N LYS A 226 19.69 -6.71 -3.05
CA LYS A 226 20.74 -7.04 -4.01
C LYS A 226 20.17 -7.68 -5.28
N ILE A 227 19.18 -8.56 -5.12
CA ILE A 227 18.50 -9.20 -6.26
C ILE A 227 17.70 -8.18 -7.03
N ALA A 228 16.91 -7.32 -6.35
CA ALA A 228 16.15 -6.24 -6.98
C ALA A 228 17.05 -5.33 -7.83
N THR A 229 18.23 -4.94 -7.33
CA THR A 229 19.19 -4.15 -8.12
C THR A 229 19.58 -4.85 -9.40
N LYS A 230 19.83 -6.14 -9.35
CA LYS A 230 20.20 -6.93 -10.53
C LYS A 230 19.05 -7.10 -11.51
N ILE A 231 17.80 -7.23 -11.01
CA ILE A 231 16.59 -7.25 -11.82
C ILE A 231 16.42 -5.93 -12.58
N MET A 232 16.59 -4.79 -11.90
CA MET A 232 16.55 -3.47 -12.53
C MET A 232 17.60 -3.29 -13.65
N LEU A 233 18.71 -4.05 -13.56
CA LEU A 233 19.75 -4.11 -14.58
C LEU A 233 19.52 -5.21 -15.64
N GLY A 234 18.34 -5.84 -15.66
CA GLY A 234 17.91 -6.77 -16.70
C GLY A 234 18.08 -8.26 -16.38
N LYS A 235 18.45 -8.62 -15.15
CA LYS A 235 18.40 -10.01 -14.70
C LYS A 235 16.96 -10.45 -14.43
N LYS A 236 16.72 -11.76 -14.48
CA LYS A 236 15.43 -12.38 -14.19
C LYS A 236 15.46 -13.14 -12.86
N LEU A 237 14.29 -13.33 -12.23
CA LEU A 237 14.16 -14.09 -10.98
C LEU A 237 14.73 -15.51 -11.10
N LYS A 238 14.51 -16.17 -12.23
CA LYS A 238 15.09 -17.49 -12.54
C LYS A 238 16.61 -17.54 -12.50
N ASP A 239 17.31 -16.42 -12.78
CA ASP A 239 18.78 -16.35 -12.72
C ASP A 239 19.30 -16.50 -11.27
N PHE A 240 18.42 -16.40 -10.29
CA PHE A 240 18.72 -16.53 -8.85
C PHE A 240 18.11 -17.79 -8.23
N GLY A 241 17.48 -18.65 -9.06
CA GLY A 241 16.75 -19.82 -8.56
C GLY A 241 15.47 -19.45 -7.79
N LEU A 242 14.95 -18.24 -8.01
CA LEU A 242 13.69 -17.78 -7.45
C LEU A 242 12.63 -17.86 -8.56
N SER A 243 11.70 -18.79 -8.41
CA SER A 243 10.46 -18.88 -9.20
C SER A 243 9.29 -18.78 -8.24
N GLY A 244 8.20 -18.14 -8.65
CA GLY A 244 6.94 -18.16 -7.92
C GLY A 244 6.35 -19.56 -7.85
#